data_0e59a76a94cbbafcd6f31d81c2a957d6
#
_entry.id   0e59a76a94cbbafcd6f31d81c2a957d6
#
_cell.length_a   1.000
_cell.length_b   1.000
_cell.length_c   1.000
_cell.angle_alpha   90.00
_cell.angle_beta   90.00
_cell.angle_gamma   90.00
#
_symmetry.space_group_name_H-M   'P 1'
#
loop_
_entity.id
_entity.type
_entity.pdbx_description
1 polymer ?
#
loop_
_entity_poly.entity_id
_entity_poly.type
_entity_poly.pdbx_seq_one_letter_code
_entity_poly.pdbx_strand_id
1 'polypeptide(L)'
;MINYINESMDKHIVTVEDPIEYYHNHKKSIINQREVGVDVPSFSEALKRVLRMDPDVILVGELRDLETIEAAVRAAETGHLVFSTLHTTSASGTVTRIIDVFPVDQQEQIRVQLSANLIAVLSQALCPLATGKGRVAAYEFMIITPAIANLIRENKTYRIDSSIQTGKKLGMQLLDDHLWQLYEAGKITQAIMLDNSRQPGALHDKAIARFKSLKPHERPPEEEEDFGPILRT
;
A
#
# COMPACT_ATOMS: atom_id res chain seq x y z
N MET A 1 2.39 3.22 -11.91
CA MET A 1 3.43 4.20 -11.61
C MET A 1 4.57 4.14 -12.63
N ILE A 2 5.23 3.02 -12.84
CA ILE A 2 6.34 2.87 -13.81
C ILE A 2 5.97 3.38 -15.21
N ASN A 3 4.83 2.94 -15.77
CA ASN A 3 4.41 3.40 -17.09
C ASN A 3 4.15 4.93 -17.15
N TYR A 4 3.65 5.53 -16.07
CA TYR A 4 3.47 6.99 -15.99
C TYR A 4 4.81 7.73 -16.05
N ILE A 5 5.83 7.26 -15.33
CA ILE A 5 7.19 7.83 -15.39
C ILE A 5 7.75 7.66 -16.80
N ASN A 6 7.63 6.46 -17.36
CA ASN A 6 8.10 6.14 -18.71
C ASN A 6 7.48 7.02 -19.81
N GLU A 7 6.23 7.44 -19.64
CA GLU A 7 5.54 8.32 -20.61
C GLU A 7 5.87 9.81 -20.41
N SER A 8 6.12 10.21 -19.18
CA SER A 8 6.17 11.62 -18.81
C SER A 8 7.57 12.17 -18.56
N MET A 9 8.55 11.32 -18.22
CA MET A 9 9.86 11.73 -17.75
C MET A 9 10.98 11.02 -18.53
N ASP A 10 12.11 11.71 -18.70
CA ASP A 10 13.35 11.16 -19.27
C ASP A 10 14.18 10.58 -18.11
N LYS A 11 14.05 9.28 -17.86
CA LYS A 11 14.63 8.57 -16.72
C LYS A 11 15.18 7.20 -17.12
N HIS A 12 16.21 6.75 -16.41
CA HIS A 12 16.64 5.36 -16.45
C HIS A 12 15.93 4.58 -15.36
N ILE A 13 15.07 3.64 -15.76
CA ILE A 13 14.27 2.81 -14.88
C ILE A 13 14.82 1.38 -14.92
N VAL A 14 15.14 0.81 -13.78
CA VAL A 14 15.53 -0.60 -13.67
C VAL A 14 14.53 -1.33 -12.80
N THR A 15 14.00 -2.44 -13.29
CA THR A 15 13.12 -3.31 -12.51
C THR A 15 13.79 -4.65 -12.24
N VAL A 16 13.53 -5.20 -11.06
CA VAL A 16 13.89 -6.56 -10.66
C VAL A 16 12.62 -7.24 -10.19
N GLU A 17 12.17 -8.27 -10.90
CA GLU A 17 10.85 -8.89 -10.73
C GLU A 17 10.95 -10.42 -10.65
N ASP A 18 9.95 -11.09 -10.07
CA ASP A 18 9.88 -12.54 -9.93
C ASP A 18 8.43 -13.05 -10.00
N PRO A 19 7.94 -13.36 -11.21
CA PRO A 19 8.48 -13.06 -12.54
C PRO A 19 8.15 -11.64 -13.03
N ILE A 20 8.54 -11.30 -14.27
CA ILE A 20 8.08 -10.07 -14.94
C ILE A 20 6.61 -10.24 -15.33
N GLU A 21 5.71 -9.50 -14.65
CA GLU A 21 4.27 -9.56 -14.91
C GLU A 21 3.84 -8.75 -16.14
N TYR A 22 4.55 -7.67 -16.43
CA TYR A 22 4.23 -6.77 -17.53
C TYR A 22 5.49 -6.22 -18.20
N TYR A 23 5.61 -6.43 -19.51
CA TYR A 23 6.73 -5.88 -20.30
C TYR A 23 6.46 -4.43 -20.70
N HIS A 24 7.40 -3.57 -20.40
CA HIS A 24 7.38 -2.16 -20.75
C HIS A 24 8.24 -1.87 -22.00
N ASN A 25 7.64 -1.28 -23.02
CA ASN A 25 8.42 -0.68 -24.11
C ASN A 25 9.05 0.63 -23.63
N HIS A 26 10.24 0.96 -24.16
CA HIS A 26 10.85 2.28 -23.98
C HIS A 26 9.93 3.35 -24.56
N LYS A 27 9.75 4.47 -23.84
CA LYS A 27 9.03 5.66 -24.30
C LYS A 27 9.94 6.87 -24.12
N LYS A 28 9.66 7.77 -23.18
CA LYS A 28 10.60 8.83 -22.80
C LYS A 28 11.73 8.29 -21.94
N SER A 29 11.45 7.30 -21.11
CA SER A 29 12.45 6.66 -20.27
C SER A 29 13.06 5.43 -20.96
N ILE A 30 14.26 5.07 -20.53
CA ILE A 30 14.87 3.75 -20.80
C ILE A 30 14.47 2.82 -19.68
N ILE A 31 13.91 1.65 -20.01
CA ILE A 31 13.54 0.64 -19.01
C ILE A 31 14.34 -0.64 -19.22
N ASN A 32 15.05 -1.07 -18.18
CA ASN A 32 15.73 -2.35 -18.12
C ASN A 32 15.03 -3.24 -17.10
N GLN A 33 14.32 -4.28 -17.56
CA GLN A 33 13.67 -5.26 -16.71
C GLN A 33 14.55 -6.48 -16.52
N ARG A 34 14.66 -6.99 -15.30
CA ARG A 34 15.44 -8.15 -14.92
C ARG A 34 14.54 -9.13 -14.17
N GLU A 35 14.55 -10.37 -14.59
CA GLU A 35 13.81 -11.45 -13.95
C GLU A 35 14.72 -12.30 -13.06
N VAL A 36 14.29 -12.54 -11.82
CA VAL A 36 14.99 -13.41 -10.90
C VAL A 36 14.94 -14.86 -11.41
N GLY A 37 16.07 -15.54 -11.35
CA GLY A 37 16.21 -16.92 -11.87
C GLY A 37 16.48 -17.00 -13.37
N VAL A 38 16.27 -15.91 -14.13
CA VAL A 38 16.57 -15.84 -15.57
C VAL A 38 17.75 -14.90 -15.82
N ASP A 39 17.64 -13.64 -15.46
CA ASP A 39 18.65 -12.60 -15.70
C ASP A 39 19.58 -12.40 -14.50
N VAL A 40 19.06 -12.63 -13.30
CA VAL A 40 19.76 -12.40 -12.01
C VAL A 40 19.44 -13.52 -11.02
N PRO A 41 20.39 -13.87 -10.13
CA PRO A 41 20.19 -15.00 -9.20
C PRO A 41 19.24 -14.67 -8.04
N SER A 42 19.16 -13.41 -7.61
CA SER A 42 18.31 -12.97 -6.50
C SER A 42 18.07 -11.47 -6.52
N PHE A 43 17.09 -10.98 -5.76
CA PHE A 43 16.83 -9.54 -5.59
C PHE A 43 18.03 -8.82 -4.98
N SER A 44 18.64 -9.35 -3.92
CA SER A 44 19.77 -8.73 -3.22
C SER A 44 21.00 -8.57 -4.13
N GLU A 45 21.35 -9.61 -4.89
CA GLU A 45 22.45 -9.56 -5.85
C GLU A 45 22.16 -8.60 -7.02
N ALA A 46 20.93 -8.58 -7.51
CA ALA A 46 20.52 -7.64 -8.54
C ALA A 46 20.69 -6.21 -8.07
N LEU A 47 20.18 -5.86 -6.88
CA LEU A 47 20.25 -4.50 -6.33
C LEU A 47 21.68 -4.00 -6.16
N LYS A 48 22.62 -4.87 -5.70
CA LYS A 48 24.05 -4.52 -5.61
C LYS A 48 24.64 -4.08 -6.96
N ARG A 49 24.14 -4.66 -8.06
CA ARG A 49 24.60 -4.35 -9.43
C ARG A 49 23.84 -3.17 -10.04
N VAL A 50 22.54 -3.08 -9.76
CA VAL A 50 21.66 -2.02 -10.28
C VAL A 50 22.17 -0.63 -9.86
N LEU A 51 22.65 -0.47 -8.63
CA LEU A 51 23.23 0.80 -8.15
C LEU A 51 24.45 1.29 -8.95
N ARG A 52 25.08 0.40 -9.75
CA ARG A 52 26.20 0.76 -10.64
C ARG A 52 25.78 1.04 -12.08
N MET A 53 24.47 0.94 -12.35
CA MET A 53 23.91 1.18 -13.68
C MET A 53 23.40 2.61 -13.85
N ASP A 54 23.62 3.48 -12.85
CA ASP A 54 23.14 4.85 -12.82
C ASP A 54 21.62 4.98 -13.06
N PRO A 55 20.78 4.25 -12.31
CA PRO A 55 19.32 4.32 -12.45
C PRO A 55 18.78 5.55 -11.72
N ASP A 56 17.76 6.18 -12.26
CA ASP A 56 16.95 7.18 -11.54
C ASP A 56 15.87 6.51 -10.69
N VAL A 57 15.30 5.42 -11.22
CA VAL A 57 14.17 4.71 -10.63
C VAL A 57 14.45 3.22 -10.58
N ILE A 58 14.21 2.63 -9.43
CA ILE A 58 14.37 1.20 -9.20
C ILE A 58 13.02 0.63 -8.76
N LEU A 59 12.54 -0.44 -9.42
CA LEU A 59 11.44 -1.26 -8.93
C LEU A 59 11.98 -2.59 -8.43
N VAL A 60 11.74 -2.89 -7.16
CA VAL A 60 11.98 -4.20 -6.55
C VAL A 60 10.64 -4.88 -6.43
N GLY A 61 10.43 -6.00 -7.13
CA GLY A 61 9.14 -6.67 -7.20
C GLY A 61 8.52 -6.90 -5.84
N GLU A 62 9.31 -7.39 -4.88
CA GLU A 62 8.89 -7.52 -3.48
C GLU A 62 10.06 -7.48 -2.49
N LEU A 63 9.74 -7.11 -1.24
CA LEU A 63 10.65 -7.11 -0.10
C LEU A 63 10.31 -8.29 0.84
N ARG A 64 11.06 -9.40 0.71
CA ARG A 64 10.82 -10.60 1.54
C ARG A 64 11.86 -10.80 2.64
N ASP A 65 13.10 -10.47 2.37
CA ASP A 65 14.24 -10.80 3.22
C ASP A 65 15.03 -9.55 3.63
N LEU A 66 15.82 -9.71 4.70
CA LEU A 66 16.61 -8.64 5.28
C LEU A 66 17.58 -8.00 4.28
N GLU A 67 18.31 -8.81 3.49
CA GLU A 67 19.31 -8.28 2.56
C GLU A 67 18.69 -7.44 1.45
N THR A 68 17.52 -7.86 0.93
CA THR A 68 16.78 -7.12 -0.09
C THR A 68 16.24 -5.81 0.47
N ILE A 69 15.68 -5.82 1.69
CA ILE A 69 15.18 -4.61 2.36
C ILE A 69 16.33 -3.64 2.63
N GLU A 70 17.44 -4.11 3.19
CA GLU A 70 18.62 -3.28 3.45
C GLU A 70 19.15 -2.62 2.16
N ALA A 71 19.25 -3.40 1.08
CA ALA A 71 19.72 -2.91 -0.20
C ALA A 71 18.76 -1.87 -0.80
N ALA A 72 17.44 -2.06 -0.69
CA ALA A 72 16.43 -1.11 -1.15
C ALA A 72 16.46 0.21 -0.36
N VAL A 73 16.58 0.14 0.97
CA VAL A 73 16.71 1.33 1.83
C VAL A 73 18.00 2.10 1.51
N ARG A 74 19.12 1.39 1.34
CA ARG A 74 20.39 2.00 0.93
C ARG A 74 20.32 2.67 -0.44
N ALA A 75 19.60 2.07 -1.39
CA ALA A 75 19.35 2.69 -2.70
C ALA A 75 18.58 4.00 -2.55
N ALA A 76 17.54 4.02 -1.72
CA ALA A 76 16.78 5.24 -1.45
C ALA A 76 17.63 6.33 -0.76
N GLU A 77 18.49 5.97 0.20
CA GLU A 77 19.42 6.90 0.87
C GLU A 77 20.43 7.54 -0.10
N THR A 78 20.79 6.82 -1.16
CA THR A 78 21.75 7.34 -2.17
C THR A 78 21.06 8.14 -3.28
N GLY A 79 19.76 8.44 -3.15
CA GLY A 79 19.04 9.39 -4.01
C GLY A 79 18.20 8.75 -5.12
N HIS A 80 18.07 7.42 -5.15
CA HIS A 80 17.24 6.74 -6.14
C HIS A 80 15.77 6.71 -5.68
N LEU A 81 14.83 6.83 -6.62
CA LEU A 81 13.42 6.57 -6.34
C LEU A 81 13.17 5.06 -6.36
N VAL A 82 12.89 4.48 -5.20
CA VAL A 82 12.68 3.04 -5.07
C VAL A 82 11.20 2.74 -4.89
N PHE A 83 10.65 1.90 -5.78
CA PHE A 83 9.33 1.28 -5.62
C PHE A 83 9.49 -0.16 -5.18
N SER A 84 8.64 -0.63 -4.30
CA SER A 84 8.57 -2.04 -3.95
C SER A 84 7.20 -2.44 -3.43
N THR A 85 6.98 -3.74 -3.28
CA THR A 85 5.75 -4.28 -2.71
C THR A 85 6.04 -5.09 -1.45
N LEU A 86 5.06 -5.10 -0.55
CA LEU A 86 5.01 -5.95 0.63
C LEU A 86 3.58 -6.52 0.76
N HIS A 87 3.46 -7.73 1.30
CA HIS A 87 2.16 -8.36 1.56
C HIS A 87 1.62 -7.91 2.93
N THR A 88 1.14 -6.67 2.99
CA THR A 88 0.60 -6.04 4.20
C THR A 88 -0.75 -5.38 3.91
N THR A 89 -1.60 -5.33 4.92
CA THR A 89 -2.97 -4.82 4.79
C THR A 89 -3.14 -3.37 5.24
N SER A 90 -2.06 -2.73 5.75
CA SER A 90 -2.11 -1.35 6.25
C SER A 90 -0.78 -0.64 6.13
N ALA A 91 -0.82 0.69 6.09
CA ALA A 91 0.38 1.52 6.03
C ALA A 91 1.23 1.41 7.32
N SER A 92 0.58 1.43 8.49
CA SER A 92 1.28 1.22 9.76
C SER A 92 1.89 -0.19 9.85
N GLY A 93 1.16 -1.21 9.41
CA GLY A 93 1.65 -2.59 9.33
C GLY A 93 2.82 -2.76 8.35
N THR A 94 2.82 -2.02 7.24
CA THR A 94 3.95 -2.00 6.30
C THR A 94 5.23 -1.51 6.97
N VAL A 95 5.16 -0.37 7.67
CA VAL A 95 6.32 0.19 8.40
C VAL A 95 6.81 -0.78 9.45
N THR A 96 5.91 -1.32 10.27
CA THR A 96 6.24 -2.29 11.32
C THR A 96 6.90 -3.54 10.72
N ARG A 97 6.33 -4.09 9.64
CA ARG A 97 6.89 -5.28 8.99
C ARG A 97 8.32 -5.08 8.46
N ILE A 98 8.61 -3.92 7.90
CA ILE A 98 9.98 -3.61 7.46
C ILE A 98 10.93 -3.60 8.66
N ILE A 99 10.54 -2.96 9.75
CA ILE A 99 11.37 -2.85 10.97
C ILE A 99 11.61 -4.22 11.59
N ASP A 100 10.57 -5.05 11.68
CA ASP A 100 10.61 -6.35 12.38
C ASP A 100 11.49 -7.40 11.68
N VAL A 101 11.83 -7.21 10.41
CA VAL A 101 12.77 -8.09 9.70
C VAL A 101 14.21 -7.90 10.22
N PHE A 102 14.52 -6.72 10.80
CA PHE A 102 15.85 -6.43 11.32
C PHE A 102 16.05 -6.96 12.74
N PRO A 103 17.27 -7.39 13.09
CA PRO A 103 17.64 -7.70 14.47
C PRO A 103 17.34 -6.53 15.41
N VAL A 104 17.01 -6.82 16.67
CA VAL A 104 16.55 -5.81 17.63
C VAL A 104 17.54 -4.66 17.82
N ASP A 105 18.83 -4.96 17.80
CA ASP A 105 19.93 -3.98 17.90
C ASP A 105 20.05 -3.04 16.69
N GLN A 106 19.47 -3.40 15.55
CA GLN A 106 19.46 -2.60 14.32
C GLN A 106 18.14 -1.84 14.10
N GLN A 107 17.09 -2.18 14.84
CA GLN A 107 15.76 -1.60 14.62
C GLN A 107 15.69 -0.09 14.84
N GLU A 108 16.50 0.46 15.74
CA GLU A 108 16.54 1.91 15.94
C GLU A 108 17.11 2.61 14.71
N GLN A 109 18.19 2.08 14.15
CA GLN A 109 18.81 2.63 12.96
C GLN A 109 17.85 2.58 11.76
N ILE A 110 17.19 1.44 11.52
CA ILE A 110 16.26 1.34 10.40
C ILE A 110 15.04 2.26 10.55
N ARG A 111 14.54 2.50 11.79
CA ARG A 111 13.48 3.50 12.01
C ARG A 111 13.93 4.91 11.59
N VAL A 112 15.15 5.30 11.91
CA VAL A 112 15.71 6.59 11.49
C VAL A 112 15.77 6.66 9.96
N GLN A 113 16.32 5.63 9.30
CA GLN A 113 16.45 5.57 7.86
C GLN A 113 15.07 5.61 7.15
N LEU A 114 14.10 4.80 7.59
CA LEU A 114 12.74 4.83 7.05
C LEU A 114 12.06 6.18 7.26
N SER A 115 12.22 6.79 8.44
CA SER A 115 11.63 8.10 8.72
C SER A 115 12.14 9.22 7.80
N ALA A 116 13.34 9.05 7.23
CA ALA A 116 13.97 10.02 6.33
C ALA A 116 13.70 9.73 4.85
N ASN A 117 13.59 8.45 4.47
CA ASN A 117 13.59 8.05 3.06
C ASN A 117 12.23 7.56 2.56
N LEU A 118 11.34 7.05 3.43
CA LEU A 118 10.02 6.62 3.03
C LEU A 118 9.18 7.83 2.58
N ILE A 119 8.58 7.75 1.41
CA ILE A 119 7.79 8.84 0.81
C ILE A 119 6.29 8.59 1.03
N ALA A 120 5.82 7.40 0.68
CA ALA A 120 4.43 7.04 0.77
C ALA A 120 4.25 5.52 0.90
N VAL A 121 3.10 5.11 1.42
CA VAL A 121 2.64 3.71 1.42
C VAL A 121 1.23 3.67 0.87
N LEU A 122 1.00 2.76 -0.08
CA LEU A 122 -0.31 2.45 -0.65
C LEU A 122 -0.63 0.99 -0.37
N SER A 123 -1.58 0.73 0.51
CA SER A 123 -2.11 -0.62 0.76
C SER A 123 -3.42 -0.79 0.00
N GLN A 124 -3.64 -1.95 -0.63
CA GLN A 124 -4.76 -2.18 -1.53
C GLN A 124 -5.49 -3.48 -1.20
N ALA A 125 -6.82 -3.43 -1.28
CA ALA A 125 -7.69 -4.60 -1.31
C ALA A 125 -8.52 -4.58 -2.61
N LEU A 126 -8.72 -5.74 -3.25
CA LEU A 126 -9.55 -5.88 -4.45
C LEU A 126 -10.92 -6.43 -4.06
N CYS A 127 -11.91 -5.57 -4.07
CA CYS A 127 -13.30 -5.90 -3.72
C CYS A 127 -14.09 -6.30 -4.96
N PRO A 128 -14.88 -7.40 -4.94
CA PRO A 128 -15.86 -7.67 -5.97
C PRO A 128 -16.86 -6.51 -6.12
N LEU A 129 -17.26 -6.20 -7.35
CA LEU A 129 -18.33 -5.22 -7.58
C LEU A 129 -19.68 -5.79 -7.17
N ALA A 130 -20.57 -4.94 -6.66
CA ALA A 130 -21.95 -5.29 -6.32
C ALA A 130 -22.74 -5.91 -7.52
N THR A 131 -22.33 -5.58 -8.74
CA THR A 131 -22.90 -6.16 -9.98
C THR A 131 -22.51 -7.62 -10.22
N GLY A 132 -21.65 -8.22 -9.38
CA GLY A 132 -21.12 -9.57 -9.51
C GLY A 132 -20.08 -9.76 -10.62
N LYS A 133 -19.76 -8.73 -11.42
CA LYS A 133 -18.78 -8.81 -12.51
C LYS A 133 -17.70 -7.75 -12.35
N GLY A 134 -16.46 -8.23 -12.24
CA GLY A 134 -15.29 -7.35 -12.09
C GLY A 134 -14.97 -7.03 -10.63
N ARG A 135 -13.97 -6.17 -10.44
CA ARG A 135 -13.46 -5.76 -9.13
C ARG A 135 -13.19 -4.27 -9.10
N VAL A 136 -13.20 -3.70 -7.91
CA VAL A 136 -12.78 -2.32 -7.63
C VAL A 136 -11.71 -2.36 -6.54
N ALA A 137 -10.70 -1.50 -6.67
CA ALA A 137 -9.68 -1.37 -5.63
C ALA A 137 -10.18 -0.46 -4.52
N ALA A 138 -10.19 -0.96 -3.28
CA ALA A 138 -10.17 -0.16 -2.08
C ALA A 138 -8.71 0.01 -1.65
N TYR A 139 -8.33 1.19 -1.15
CA TYR A 139 -6.96 1.43 -0.76
C TYR A 139 -6.83 2.36 0.45
N GLU A 140 -5.79 2.13 1.21
CA GLU A 140 -5.25 3.04 2.21
C GLU A 140 -4.06 3.77 1.61
N PHE A 141 -3.99 5.08 1.83
CA PHE A 141 -2.89 5.89 1.33
C PHE A 141 -2.32 6.78 2.42
N MET A 142 -1.03 6.63 2.66
CA MET A 142 -0.25 7.40 3.61
C MET A 142 0.89 8.12 2.89
N ILE A 143 1.02 9.41 3.14
CA ILE A 143 2.19 10.23 2.76
C ILE A 143 3.01 10.49 4.02
N ILE A 144 4.33 10.37 3.95
CA ILE A 144 5.19 10.64 5.09
C ILE A 144 5.27 12.15 5.31
N THR A 145 4.57 12.60 6.33
CA THR A 145 4.68 13.96 6.86
C THR A 145 5.71 14.00 7.99
N PRO A 146 6.22 15.18 8.39
CA PRO A 146 7.11 15.29 9.55
C PRO A 146 6.55 14.66 10.83
N ALA A 147 5.22 14.71 11.01
CA ALA A 147 4.55 14.07 12.14
C ALA A 147 4.64 12.54 12.06
N ILE A 148 4.35 11.94 10.90
CA ILE A 148 4.44 10.48 10.68
C ILE A 148 5.91 10.02 10.77
N ALA A 149 6.84 10.76 10.16
CA ALA A 149 8.27 10.48 10.27
C ALA A 149 8.72 10.40 11.75
N ASN A 150 8.25 11.33 12.58
CA ASN A 150 8.54 11.31 14.01
C ASN A 150 7.94 10.09 14.74
N LEU A 151 6.70 9.71 14.39
CA LEU A 151 6.06 8.50 14.95
C LEU A 151 6.85 7.23 14.60
N ILE A 152 7.38 7.12 13.37
CA ILE A 152 8.23 6.00 12.95
C ILE A 152 9.53 5.98 13.78
N ARG A 153 10.20 7.11 13.91
CA ARG A 153 11.46 7.25 14.65
C ARG A 153 11.30 6.89 16.13
N GLU A 154 10.19 7.32 16.75
CA GLU A 154 9.90 7.08 18.15
C GLU A 154 9.26 5.71 18.44
N ASN A 155 9.16 4.81 17.45
CA ASN A 155 8.48 3.51 17.57
C ASN A 155 7.00 3.60 17.99
N LYS A 156 6.30 4.64 17.50
CA LYS A 156 4.87 4.89 17.80
C LYS A 156 3.99 4.64 16.58
N THR A 157 4.29 3.59 15.81
CA THR A 157 3.60 3.25 14.55
C THR A 157 2.09 3.04 14.75
N TYR A 158 1.66 2.61 15.94
CA TYR A 158 0.25 2.44 16.31
C TYR A 158 -0.58 3.75 16.26
N ARG A 159 0.07 4.92 16.21
CA ARG A 159 -0.58 6.23 16.10
C ARG A 159 -0.69 6.75 14.66
N ILE A 160 -0.13 6.03 13.69
CA ILE A 160 -0.09 6.45 12.29
C ILE A 160 -1.52 6.61 11.74
N ASP A 161 -2.44 5.71 12.06
CA ASP A 161 -3.81 5.75 11.57
C ASP A 161 -4.52 7.09 11.91
N SER A 162 -4.31 7.61 13.11
CA SER A 162 -4.83 8.94 13.50
C SER A 162 -4.22 10.08 12.67
N SER A 163 -2.95 9.95 12.30
CA SER A 163 -2.28 10.92 11.44
C SER A 163 -2.79 10.86 9.99
N ILE A 164 -3.12 9.67 9.48
CA ILE A 164 -3.75 9.49 8.18
C ILE A 164 -5.12 10.17 8.17
N GLN A 165 -5.95 9.96 9.21
CA GLN A 165 -7.29 10.59 9.33
C GLN A 165 -7.23 12.12 9.29
N THR A 166 -6.26 12.71 9.97
CA THR A 166 -6.08 14.18 9.97
C THR A 166 -5.46 14.70 8.69
N GLY A 167 -4.79 13.83 7.93
CA GLY A 167 -4.10 14.14 6.68
C GLY A 167 -4.97 14.10 5.41
N LYS A 168 -6.30 14.03 5.52
CA LYS A 168 -7.22 13.98 4.35
C LYS A 168 -6.99 15.10 3.35
N LYS A 169 -6.64 16.30 3.79
CA LYS A 169 -6.32 17.44 2.90
C LYS A 169 -5.10 17.22 2.03
N LEU A 170 -4.21 16.30 2.41
CA LEU A 170 -3.04 15.89 1.64
C LEU A 170 -3.33 14.68 0.72
N GLY A 171 -4.57 14.24 0.66
CA GLY A 171 -4.98 13.06 -0.11
C GLY A 171 -4.82 11.74 0.64
N MET A 172 -4.44 11.76 1.92
CA MET A 172 -4.36 10.53 2.73
C MET A 172 -5.75 10.01 3.06
N GLN A 173 -5.90 8.68 3.12
CA GLN A 173 -7.15 8.04 3.55
C GLN A 173 -6.87 6.66 4.16
N LEU A 174 -7.72 6.25 5.11
CA LEU A 174 -7.74 4.90 5.64
C LEU A 174 -8.51 3.94 4.70
N LEU A 175 -8.19 2.66 4.77
CA LEU A 175 -8.88 1.63 4.01
C LEU A 175 -10.39 1.62 4.30
N ASP A 176 -10.78 1.66 5.57
CA ASP A 176 -12.18 1.65 6.00
C ASP A 176 -12.96 2.88 5.52
N ASP A 177 -12.31 4.06 5.46
CA ASP A 177 -12.93 5.26 4.88
C ASP A 177 -13.20 5.08 3.38
N HIS A 178 -12.30 4.44 2.63
CA HIS A 178 -12.49 4.19 1.20
C HIS A 178 -13.53 3.08 0.95
N LEU A 179 -13.50 2.01 1.74
CA LEU A 179 -14.55 0.97 1.69
C LEU A 179 -15.93 1.56 1.92
N TRP A 180 -16.06 2.44 2.89
CA TRP A 180 -17.30 3.18 3.13
C TRP A 180 -17.75 4.00 1.93
N GLN A 181 -16.84 4.74 1.29
CA GLN A 181 -17.15 5.53 0.09
C GLN A 181 -17.61 4.65 -1.08
N LEU A 182 -16.98 3.48 -1.27
CA LEU A 182 -17.35 2.52 -2.30
C LEU A 182 -18.73 1.92 -2.04
N TYR A 183 -19.07 1.63 -0.79
CA TYR A 183 -20.39 1.18 -0.35
C TYR A 183 -21.45 2.27 -0.58
N GLU A 184 -21.21 3.51 -0.14
CA GLU A 184 -22.13 4.63 -0.38
C GLU A 184 -22.37 4.89 -1.86
N ALA A 185 -21.38 4.67 -2.70
CA ALA A 185 -21.49 4.79 -4.16
C ALA A 185 -22.16 3.56 -4.82
N GLY A 186 -22.60 2.56 -4.05
CA GLY A 186 -23.23 1.35 -4.56
C GLY A 186 -22.28 0.44 -5.38
N LYS A 187 -20.96 0.64 -5.27
CA LYS A 187 -19.97 -0.15 -6.01
C LYS A 187 -19.69 -1.50 -5.37
N ILE A 188 -19.81 -1.60 -4.06
CA ILE A 188 -19.65 -2.84 -3.29
C ILE A 188 -20.85 -3.03 -2.36
N THR A 189 -21.14 -4.27 -1.99
CA THR A 189 -22.19 -4.57 -1.01
C THR A 189 -21.70 -4.33 0.41
N GLN A 190 -22.63 -4.27 1.38
CA GLN A 190 -22.30 -4.17 2.79
C GLN A 190 -21.45 -5.35 3.26
N ALA A 191 -21.79 -6.56 2.87
CA ALA A 191 -21.02 -7.77 3.20
C ALA A 191 -19.56 -7.64 2.73
N ILE A 192 -19.33 -7.25 1.47
CA ILE A 192 -17.98 -7.06 0.92
C ILE A 192 -17.23 -5.95 1.67
N MET A 193 -17.91 -4.86 2.05
CA MET A 193 -17.33 -3.78 2.84
C MET A 193 -16.83 -4.31 4.20
N LEU A 194 -17.68 -5.07 4.91
CA LEU A 194 -17.36 -5.60 6.24
C LEU A 194 -16.25 -6.65 6.19
N ASP A 195 -16.29 -7.57 5.20
CA ASP A 195 -15.29 -8.63 5.03
C ASP A 195 -13.88 -8.08 4.77
N ASN A 196 -13.77 -6.92 4.13
CA ASN A 196 -12.48 -6.29 3.80
C ASN A 196 -12.06 -5.21 4.81
N SER A 197 -12.91 -4.89 5.78
CA SER A 197 -12.68 -3.82 6.77
C SER A 197 -11.72 -4.28 7.87
N ARG A 198 -10.97 -3.31 8.40
CA ARG A 198 -10.13 -3.50 9.59
C ARG A 198 -10.92 -3.35 10.89
N GLN A 199 -12.03 -2.60 10.85
CA GLN A 199 -12.92 -2.36 11.98
C GLN A 199 -14.39 -2.62 11.58
N PRO A 200 -14.76 -3.89 11.29
CA PRO A 200 -16.08 -4.23 10.76
C PRO A 200 -17.22 -3.77 11.67
N GLY A 201 -17.06 -3.85 13.00
CA GLY A 201 -18.08 -3.39 13.95
C GLY A 201 -18.40 -1.90 13.80
N ALA A 202 -17.39 -1.06 13.68
CA ALA A 202 -17.58 0.38 13.51
C ALA A 202 -18.27 0.73 12.19
N LEU A 203 -17.91 0.04 11.10
CA LEU A 203 -18.57 0.22 9.81
C LEU A 203 -20.00 -0.33 9.79
N HIS A 204 -20.25 -1.45 10.47
CA HIS A 204 -21.59 -1.99 10.64
C HIS A 204 -22.50 -1.01 11.36
N ASP A 205 -22.07 -0.48 12.52
CA ASP A 205 -22.84 0.51 13.29
C ASP A 205 -23.13 1.76 12.43
N LYS A 206 -22.14 2.19 11.64
CA LYS A 206 -22.30 3.31 10.71
C LYS A 206 -23.31 3.01 9.61
N ALA A 207 -23.33 1.77 9.07
CA ALA A 207 -24.31 1.34 8.08
C ALA A 207 -25.74 1.30 8.67
N ILE A 208 -25.91 0.78 9.89
CA ILE A 208 -27.19 0.80 10.60
C ILE A 208 -27.68 2.24 10.83
N ALA A 209 -26.81 3.13 11.27
CA ALA A 209 -27.16 4.53 11.49
C ALA A 209 -27.62 5.21 10.19
N ARG A 210 -26.91 4.94 9.08
CA ARG A 210 -27.30 5.43 7.74
C ARG A 210 -28.67 4.86 7.34
N PHE A 211 -28.88 3.55 7.42
CA PHE A 211 -30.15 2.91 7.07
C PHE A 211 -31.35 3.52 7.82
N LYS A 212 -31.16 3.76 9.12
CA LYS A 212 -32.20 4.43 9.96
C LYS A 212 -32.47 5.88 9.55
N SER A 213 -31.49 6.58 8.97
CA SER A 213 -31.63 7.96 8.51
C SER A 213 -32.29 8.09 7.15
N LEU A 214 -32.33 7.03 6.34
CA LEU A 214 -32.95 7.01 5.02
C LEU A 214 -34.48 6.93 5.14
N LYS A 215 -35.18 7.64 4.24
CA LYS A 215 -36.65 7.51 4.11
C LYS A 215 -37.00 6.11 3.59
N PRO A 216 -38.20 5.57 3.91
CA PRO A 216 -38.58 4.20 3.53
C PRO A 216 -38.41 3.88 2.03
N HIS A 217 -38.63 4.85 1.14
CA HIS A 217 -38.50 4.68 -0.31
C HIS A 217 -37.06 4.80 -0.83
N GLU A 218 -36.12 5.23 0.02
CA GLU A 218 -34.69 5.37 -0.30
C GLU A 218 -33.86 4.17 0.20
N ARG A 219 -34.51 3.25 0.94
CA ARG A 219 -33.83 2.08 1.50
C ARG A 219 -33.64 1.00 0.44
N PRO A 220 -32.42 0.47 0.27
CA PRO A 220 -32.19 -0.65 -0.64
C PRO A 220 -32.98 -1.88 -0.18
N PRO A 221 -33.57 -2.65 -1.10
CA PRO A 221 -34.41 -3.80 -0.77
C PRO A 221 -33.65 -4.97 -0.11
N GLU A 222 -32.33 -5.02 -0.22
CA GLU A 222 -31.50 -6.12 0.29
C GLU A 222 -30.96 -5.90 1.70
N GLU A 223 -31.13 -4.70 2.27
CA GLU A 223 -30.55 -4.37 3.59
C GLU A 223 -31.47 -4.69 4.78
N GLU A 224 -32.72 -5.08 4.54
CA GLU A 224 -33.66 -5.49 5.62
C GLU A 224 -33.34 -6.85 6.26
N GLU A 225 -32.64 -7.75 5.53
CA GLU A 225 -32.40 -9.11 6.01
C GLU A 225 -31.01 -9.37 6.60
N ASP A 226 -30.01 -8.48 6.40
CA ASP A 226 -28.60 -8.77 6.71
C ASP A 226 -28.02 -8.06 7.96
N PHE A 227 -28.87 -7.54 8.83
CA PHE A 227 -28.44 -7.06 10.17
C PHE A 227 -28.32 -8.23 11.18
N GLY A 228 -28.12 -9.44 10.71
CA GLY A 228 -27.83 -10.61 11.52
C GLY A 228 -26.55 -10.41 12.33
N PRO A 229 -26.41 -11.06 13.50
CA PRO A 229 -25.29 -10.83 14.40
C PRO A 229 -23.98 -11.25 13.76
N ILE A 230 -23.09 -10.27 13.52
CA ILE A 230 -21.67 -10.55 13.34
C ILE A 230 -21.17 -11.07 14.67
N LEU A 231 -21.34 -12.34 14.92
CA LEU A 231 -20.72 -13.00 16.05
C LEU A 231 -20.48 -14.47 15.73
N ARG A 232 -19.24 -14.79 15.81
CA ARG A 232 -18.60 -16.05 16.24
C ARG A 232 -17.55 -16.45 15.21
N THR A 233 -16.32 -16.24 15.45
CA THR A 233 -15.44 -16.80 16.49
C THR A 233 -14.21 -15.96 16.64
#